data_5ea4cf010fabc8ea439b688ca37636a2
#
_entry.id   5ea4cf010fabc8ea439b688ca37636a2
#
_cell.length_a   1.000
_cell.length_b   1.000
_cell.length_c   1.000
_cell.angle_alpha   90.00
_cell.angle_beta   90.00
_cell.angle_gamma   90.00
#
_symmetry.space_group_name_H-M   'P 1'
#
loop_
_entity.id
_entity.type
_entity.pdbx_description
1 polymer ?
#
loop_
_entity_poly.entity_id
_entity_poly.type
_entity_poly.pdbx_seq_one_letter_code
_entity_poly.pdbx_strand_id
1 'polypeptide(L)'
;MSTSELLRPFDYESHKWRVMNVTKKGDKASCAFYIDARDVMDRLDAVVGAENWSDKYTTLAIGESRWAIECTITINGVSKSDVGEGDAPKDAYSDALKRAAVKWGVGRYLYGMDNGTWFEIDTYKQFTPAAEKQIEDLLRKNLARLGVKAPQQQRQAPPPPTTGINGNGDKPQLWQGWQTPAEAKAWAVECGACKNEYEANGSFSKLVKEQFGGRLHTENVKDVYAAFYAHQMDKLSKQAEAAVNGAPEMVPA
;
A
#
# COMPACT_ATOMS: atom_id res chain seq x y z
N MET A 1 34.02 8.06 8.36
CA MET A 1 32.89 7.22 7.87
C MET A 1 32.66 7.55 6.40
N SER A 2 32.43 6.53 5.58
CA SER A 2 32.19 6.76 4.14
C SER A 2 30.75 7.16 3.89
N THR A 3 30.53 8.36 3.38
CA THR A 3 29.20 8.84 2.95
C THR A 3 28.66 8.08 1.73
N SER A 4 29.41 7.13 1.18
CA SER A 4 28.98 6.29 0.06
C SER A 4 27.74 5.43 0.38
N GLU A 5 27.58 5.03 1.65
CA GLU A 5 26.39 4.29 2.10
C GLU A 5 25.10 5.11 2.04
N LEU A 6 25.18 6.45 2.08
CA LEU A 6 24.02 7.32 1.87
C LEU A 6 23.45 7.21 0.44
N LEU A 7 24.30 6.85 -0.53
CA LEU A 7 23.91 6.68 -1.93
C LEU A 7 23.21 5.34 -2.21
N ARG A 8 23.31 4.40 -1.28
CA ARG A 8 22.78 3.05 -1.47
C ARG A 8 21.26 3.08 -1.63
N PRO A 9 20.70 2.41 -2.63
CA PRO A 9 19.27 2.26 -2.75
C PRO A 9 18.65 1.64 -1.49
N PHE A 10 17.41 1.99 -1.23
CA PHE A 10 16.62 1.35 -0.17
C PHE A 10 16.13 -0.02 -0.61
N ASP A 11 15.74 -0.85 0.35
CA ASP A 11 15.12 -2.13 0.08
C ASP A 11 13.75 -1.94 -0.59
N TYR A 12 13.26 -2.99 -1.23
CA TYR A 12 12.03 -2.95 -2.02
C TYR A 12 10.84 -2.36 -1.23
N GLU A 13 10.69 -2.75 0.02
CA GLU A 13 9.58 -2.42 0.92
C GLU A 13 9.49 -0.93 1.28
N SER A 14 10.61 -0.21 1.21
CA SER A 14 10.62 1.25 1.45
C SER A 14 10.00 2.05 0.31
N HIS A 15 9.85 1.44 -0.87
CA HIS A 15 9.37 2.16 -2.04
C HIS A 15 7.85 2.18 -2.10
N LYS A 16 7.34 3.37 -2.39
CA LYS A 16 5.93 3.65 -2.64
C LYS A 16 5.77 4.36 -3.98
N TRP A 17 4.55 4.43 -4.46
CA TRP A 17 4.24 5.18 -5.67
C TRP A 17 2.98 6.03 -5.48
N ARG A 18 2.88 7.07 -6.28
CA ARG A 18 1.72 7.96 -6.29
C ARG A 18 1.39 8.44 -7.69
N VAL A 19 0.14 8.85 -7.87
CA VAL A 19 -0.29 9.61 -9.04
C VAL A 19 0.41 10.96 -9.05
N MET A 20 0.94 11.36 -10.22
CA MET A 20 1.57 12.66 -10.44
C MET A 20 0.72 13.53 -11.36
N ASN A 21 0.81 13.31 -12.66
CA ASN A 21 0.09 14.08 -13.65
C ASN A 21 -1.06 13.24 -14.20
N VAL A 22 -2.21 13.84 -14.35
CA VAL A 22 -3.40 13.22 -14.94
C VAL A 22 -3.59 13.73 -16.36
N THR A 23 -3.95 12.86 -17.29
CA THR A 23 -4.28 13.24 -18.68
C THR A 23 -5.47 14.20 -18.72
N LYS A 24 -5.60 14.96 -19.80
CA LYS A 24 -6.77 15.84 -20.00
C LYS A 24 -8.11 15.08 -19.99
N LYS A 25 -8.11 13.82 -20.40
CA LYS A 25 -9.30 12.96 -20.36
C LYS A 25 -9.64 12.44 -18.96
N GLY A 26 -8.69 12.50 -18.02
CA GLY A 26 -8.86 12.02 -16.66
C GLY A 26 -8.86 10.50 -16.53
N ASP A 27 -8.44 9.76 -17.55
CA ASP A 27 -8.47 8.30 -17.63
C ASP A 27 -7.12 7.65 -17.29
N LYS A 28 -6.02 8.40 -17.35
CA LYS A 28 -4.66 7.91 -17.07
C LYS A 28 -3.85 8.92 -16.28
N ALA A 29 -2.85 8.41 -15.57
CA ALA A 29 -1.91 9.23 -14.83
C ALA A 29 -0.47 8.72 -14.98
N SER A 30 0.50 9.61 -14.82
CA SER A 30 1.89 9.23 -14.63
C SER A 30 2.12 8.83 -13.17
N CYS A 31 3.09 7.92 -12.95
CA CYS A 31 3.51 7.46 -11.64
C CYS A 31 4.78 8.17 -11.20
N ALA A 32 4.98 8.33 -9.88
CA ALA A 32 6.29 8.64 -9.31
C ALA A 32 6.57 7.71 -8.13
N PHE A 33 7.78 7.15 -8.11
CA PHE A 33 8.27 6.39 -6.97
C PHE A 33 8.84 7.33 -5.91
N TYR A 34 8.64 7.00 -4.65
CA TYR A 34 9.15 7.78 -3.52
C TYR A 34 9.43 6.88 -2.30
N ILE A 35 10.17 7.44 -1.35
CA ILE A 35 10.42 6.89 -0.01
C ILE A 35 9.83 7.84 1.03
N ASP A 36 9.58 7.33 2.23
CA ASP A 36 9.08 8.14 3.33
C ASP A 36 10.20 8.99 3.96
N ALA A 37 9.81 10.06 4.65
CA ALA A 37 10.75 10.88 5.42
C ALA A 37 11.39 10.08 6.57
N ARG A 38 10.71 9.07 7.10
CA ARG A 38 11.24 8.17 8.13
C ARG A 38 12.38 7.31 7.59
N ASP A 39 12.24 6.75 6.39
CA ASP A 39 13.32 6.00 5.74
C ASP A 39 14.58 6.86 5.60
N VAL A 40 14.41 8.17 5.33
CA VAL A 40 15.52 9.12 5.25
C VAL A 40 16.20 9.29 6.60
N MET A 41 15.44 9.50 7.68
CA MET A 41 15.99 9.64 9.04
C MET A 41 16.70 8.37 9.47
N ASP A 42 16.08 7.21 9.31
CA ASP A 42 16.65 5.90 9.63
C ASP A 42 17.97 5.66 8.88
N ARG A 43 18.07 6.10 7.61
CA ARG A 43 19.31 6.02 6.83
C ARG A 43 20.39 6.94 7.37
N LEU A 44 20.04 8.17 7.76
CA LEU A 44 20.99 9.11 8.36
C LEU A 44 21.49 8.59 9.69
N ASP A 45 20.60 8.11 10.56
CA ASP A 45 20.96 7.51 11.85
C ASP A 45 21.89 6.29 11.68
N ALA A 46 21.53 5.39 10.76
CA ALA A 46 22.31 4.17 10.54
C ALA A 46 23.71 4.43 9.96
N VAL A 47 23.85 5.44 9.08
CA VAL A 47 25.11 5.67 8.36
C VAL A 47 26.04 6.65 9.06
N VAL A 48 25.49 7.71 9.65
CA VAL A 48 26.31 8.76 10.26
C VAL A 48 26.19 8.82 11.78
N GLY A 49 25.20 8.17 12.37
CA GLY A 49 24.87 8.23 13.79
C GLY A 49 23.90 9.39 14.08
N ALA A 50 22.91 9.14 14.92
CA ALA A 50 21.86 10.12 15.23
C ALA A 50 22.41 11.42 15.82
N GLU A 51 23.53 11.35 16.54
CA GLU A 51 24.21 12.48 17.15
C GLU A 51 25.08 13.31 16.17
N ASN A 52 25.35 12.81 14.97
CA ASN A 52 26.26 13.42 14.00
C ASN A 52 25.57 14.15 12.86
N TRP A 53 24.24 14.20 12.88
CA TRP A 53 23.47 15.00 11.95
C TRP A 53 22.38 15.79 12.68
N SER A 54 21.91 16.85 12.03
CA SER A 54 20.78 17.64 12.50
C SER A 54 20.06 18.25 11.32
N ASP A 55 18.79 18.57 11.50
CA ASP A 55 17.98 19.31 10.54
C ASP A 55 17.50 20.64 11.12
N LYS A 56 17.32 21.61 10.26
CA LYS A 56 16.74 22.91 10.58
C LYS A 56 15.77 23.30 9.49
N TYR A 57 14.64 23.83 9.89
CA TYR A 57 13.60 24.27 8.97
C TYR A 57 13.39 25.78 9.04
N THR A 58 13.16 26.37 7.85
CA THR A 58 12.79 27.78 7.70
C THR A 58 11.56 27.87 6.81
N THR A 59 10.50 28.48 7.30
CA THR A 59 9.30 28.73 6.49
C THR A 59 9.60 29.90 5.55
N LEU A 60 9.52 29.65 4.24
CA LEU A 60 9.81 30.66 3.21
C LEU A 60 8.54 31.38 2.76
N ALA A 61 7.46 30.65 2.56
CA ALA A 61 6.18 31.19 2.13
C ALA A 61 5.00 30.36 2.68
N ILE A 62 3.94 31.08 2.99
CA ILE A 62 2.65 30.51 3.39
C ILE A 62 1.63 31.12 2.45
N GLY A 63 1.11 30.33 1.50
CA GLY A 63 -0.03 30.70 0.67
C GLY A 63 -1.34 30.21 1.27
N GLU A 64 -2.46 30.58 0.69
CA GLU A 64 -3.79 30.10 1.14
C GLU A 64 -3.92 28.57 1.08
N SER A 65 -3.22 27.90 0.15
CA SER A 65 -3.29 26.46 -0.06
C SER A 65 -1.92 25.81 -0.29
N ARG A 66 -0.81 26.52 -0.04
CA ARG A 66 0.52 25.97 -0.32
C ARG A 66 1.57 26.51 0.63
N TRP A 67 2.36 25.61 1.18
CA TRP A 67 3.48 25.88 2.07
C TRP A 67 4.79 25.64 1.34
N ALA A 68 5.77 26.53 1.51
CA ALA A 68 7.14 26.35 1.06
C ALA A 68 8.08 26.41 2.27
N ILE A 69 8.80 25.32 2.52
CA ILE A 69 9.69 25.13 3.66
C ILE A 69 11.09 24.81 3.13
N GLU A 70 12.10 25.50 3.62
CA GLU A 70 13.49 25.12 3.43
C GLU A 70 13.89 24.16 4.57
N CYS A 71 14.48 23.04 4.22
CA CYS A 71 15.17 22.14 5.15
C CYS A 71 16.66 22.20 4.92
N THR A 72 17.43 22.41 5.99
CA THR A 72 18.89 22.32 6.00
C THR A 72 19.29 21.09 6.78
N ILE A 73 19.95 20.12 6.16
CA ILE A 73 20.57 18.97 6.83
C ILE A 73 22.06 19.26 7.00
N THR A 74 22.53 19.16 8.24
CA THR A 74 23.95 19.31 8.60
C THR A 74 24.48 17.96 9.03
N ILE A 75 25.59 17.51 8.39
CA ILE A 75 26.32 16.28 8.74
C ILE A 75 27.79 16.66 8.97
N ASN A 76 28.32 16.36 10.17
CA ASN A 76 29.70 16.68 10.53
C ASN A 76 30.12 18.14 10.21
N GLY A 77 29.23 19.08 10.50
CA GLY A 77 29.48 20.53 10.30
C GLY A 77 29.30 21.03 8.86
N VAL A 78 29.04 20.16 7.88
CA VAL A 78 28.71 20.56 6.51
C VAL A 78 27.20 20.64 6.37
N SER A 79 26.68 21.71 5.78
CA SER A 79 25.24 21.95 5.61
C SER A 79 24.84 21.94 4.15
N LYS A 80 23.69 21.33 3.85
CA LYS A 80 23.05 21.35 2.53
C LYS A 80 21.55 21.59 2.70
N SER A 81 20.99 22.51 1.94
CA SER A 81 19.58 22.89 2.03
C SER A 81 18.84 22.63 0.72
N ASP A 82 17.55 22.35 0.84
CA ASP A 82 16.60 22.36 -0.29
C ASP A 82 15.21 22.77 0.18
N VAL A 83 14.33 23.10 -0.77
CA VAL A 83 12.97 23.57 -0.50
C VAL A 83 11.99 22.48 -0.88
N GLY A 84 11.08 22.20 0.04
CA GLY A 84 9.91 21.36 -0.18
C GLY A 84 8.64 22.18 -0.18
N GLU A 85 7.64 21.69 -0.89
CA GLU A 85 6.32 22.30 -0.98
C GLU A 85 5.22 21.29 -0.65
N GLY A 86 4.11 21.77 -0.11
CA GLY A 86 2.95 20.94 0.20
C GLY A 86 1.70 21.77 0.45
N ASP A 87 0.55 21.13 0.32
CA ASP A 87 -0.76 21.75 0.58
C ASP A 87 -1.04 21.87 2.08
N ALA A 88 -0.38 21.07 2.90
CA ALA A 88 -0.37 21.17 4.35
C ALA A 88 1.05 21.35 4.89
N PRO A 89 1.23 21.98 6.08
CA PRO A 89 2.55 22.15 6.69
C PRO A 89 3.34 20.85 6.76
N LYS A 90 2.74 19.78 7.25
CA LYS A 90 3.34 18.45 7.40
C LYS A 90 3.91 17.92 6.08
N ASP A 91 3.21 18.14 4.97
CA ASP A 91 3.61 17.65 3.66
C ASP A 91 4.84 18.43 3.17
N ALA A 92 4.84 19.76 3.33
CA ALA A 92 5.97 20.62 2.98
C ALA A 92 7.22 20.28 3.81
N TYR A 93 7.10 20.05 5.14
CA TYR A 93 8.23 19.62 5.98
C TYR A 93 8.80 18.28 5.54
N SER A 94 7.94 17.32 5.29
CA SER A 94 8.32 15.98 4.83
C SER A 94 8.98 16.00 3.45
N ASP A 95 8.50 16.83 2.53
CA ASP A 95 9.09 17.00 1.22
C ASP A 95 10.45 17.71 1.31
N ALA A 96 10.57 18.77 2.10
CA ALA A 96 11.80 19.52 2.29
C ALA A 96 12.93 18.63 2.83
N LEU A 97 12.65 17.77 3.84
CA LEU A 97 13.63 16.81 4.36
C LEU A 97 14.13 15.88 3.27
N LYS A 98 13.23 15.25 2.53
CA LYS A 98 13.60 14.32 1.45
C LYS A 98 14.44 15.00 0.39
N ARG A 99 14.09 16.21 -0.03
CA ARG A 99 14.84 16.99 -1.03
C ARG A 99 16.22 17.40 -0.55
N ALA A 100 16.35 17.88 0.70
CA ALA A 100 17.64 18.18 1.31
C ALA A 100 18.53 16.93 1.38
N ALA A 101 17.96 15.77 1.74
CA ALA A 101 18.66 14.49 1.83
C ALA A 101 19.17 14.00 0.47
N VAL A 102 18.49 14.30 -0.64
CA VAL A 102 18.97 14.00 -2.00
C VAL A 102 20.32 14.67 -2.27
N LYS A 103 20.59 15.85 -1.72
CA LYS A 103 21.90 16.51 -1.85
C LYS A 103 23.03 15.77 -1.14
N TRP A 104 22.70 14.94 -0.16
CA TRP A 104 23.58 14.01 0.53
C TRP A 104 23.68 12.64 -0.17
N GLY A 105 22.80 12.38 -1.14
CA GLY A 105 22.75 11.14 -1.90
C GLY A 105 21.59 10.22 -1.52
N VAL A 106 20.92 10.47 -0.39
CA VAL A 106 19.83 9.64 0.10
C VAL A 106 18.64 9.74 -0.89
N GLY A 107 18.23 8.61 -1.44
CA GLY A 107 17.12 8.54 -2.39
C GLY A 107 17.41 9.18 -3.77
N ARG A 108 18.65 9.60 -4.06
CA ARG A 108 18.99 10.26 -5.34
C ARG A 108 18.73 9.38 -6.55
N TYR A 109 18.88 8.07 -6.42
CA TYR A 109 18.62 7.09 -7.49
C TYR A 109 17.17 7.12 -8.00
N LEU A 110 16.21 7.57 -7.18
CA LEU A 110 14.79 7.68 -7.56
C LEU A 110 14.59 8.58 -8.79
N TYR A 111 15.42 9.61 -8.96
CA TYR A 111 15.36 10.49 -10.11
C TYR A 111 15.85 9.84 -11.42
N GLY A 112 16.58 8.74 -11.32
CA GLY A 112 17.03 7.94 -12.46
C GLY A 112 16.15 6.74 -12.76
N MET A 113 15.09 6.53 -12.00
CA MET A 113 14.16 5.44 -12.24
C MET A 113 13.28 5.70 -13.47
N ASP A 114 12.99 4.65 -14.21
CA ASP A 114 11.94 4.68 -15.22
C ASP A 114 10.58 4.70 -14.51
N ASN A 115 9.81 5.75 -14.74
CA ASN A 115 8.48 5.93 -14.17
C ASN A 115 7.37 5.40 -15.11
N GLY A 116 7.74 4.78 -16.22
CA GLY A 116 6.80 4.36 -17.25
C GLY A 116 6.19 5.55 -18.00
N THR A 117 5.06 5.28 -18.66
CA THR A 117 4.35 6.32 -19.42
C THR A 117 3.08 6.74 -18.67
N TRP A 118 1.97 6.11 -19.03
CA TRP A 118 0.65 6.43 -18.53
C TRP A 118 -0.06 5.16 -18.08
N PHE A 119 -0.55 5.17 -16.86
CA PHE A 119 -1.26 4.06 -16.22
C PHE A 119 -2.72 4.42 -16.06
N GLU A 120 -3.61 3.46 -16.17
CA GLU A 120 -5.05 3.67 -15.99
C GLU A 120 -5.39 4.03 -14.55
N ILE A 121 -6.30 5.01 -14.40
CA ILE A 121 -6.82 5.45 -13.12
C ILE A 121 -8.35 5.35 -13.12
N ASP A 122 -8.91 5.15 -11.94
CA ASP A 122 -10.34 5.12 -11.69
C ASP A 122 -10.95 6.53 -11.58
N THR A 123 -12.25 6.59 -11.30
CA THR A 123 -13.00 7.84 -11.10
C THR A 123 -12.53 8.64 -9.87
N TYR A 124 -11.87 7.99 -8.92
CA TYR A 124 -11.28 8.60 -7.73
C TYR A 124 -9.83 9.05 -7.95
N LYS A 125 -9.34 8.95 -9.18
CA LYS A 125 -7.96 9.26 -9.58
C LYS A 125 -6.92 8.39 -8.85
N GLN A 126 -7.27 7.14 -8.56
CA GLN A 126 -6.36 6.12 -8.05
C GLN A 126 -5.99 5.16 -9.18
N PHE A 127 -4.82 4.56 -9.12
CA PHE A 127 -4.44 3.54 -10.10
C PHE A 127 -5.37 2.34 -10.01
N THR A 128 -5.76 1.80 -11.16
CA THR A 128 -6.54 0.55 -11.19
C THR A 128 -5.67 -0.63 -10.74
N PRO A 129 -6.24 -1.74 -10.23
CA PRO A 129 -5.45 -2.91 -9.82
C PRO A 129 -4.54 -3.45 -10.92
N ALA A 130 -4.96 -3.36 -12.19
CA ALA A 130 -4.12 -3.75 -13.33
C ALA A 130 -2.93 -2.78 -13.53
N ALA A 131 -3.15 -1.48 -13.34
CA ALA A 131 -2.12 -0.47 -13.39
C ALA A 131 -1.14 -0.60 -12.21
N GLU A 132 -1.62 -0.86 -11.01
CA GLU A 132 -0.77 -1.10 -9.83
C GLU A 132 0.20 -2.26 -10.05
N LYS A 133 -0.28 -3.38 -10.62
CA LYS A 133 0.58 -4.51 -10.97
C LYS A 133 1.66 -4.12 -11.98
N GLN A 134 1.32 -3.32 -13.00
CA GLN A 134 2.31 -2.83 -13.97
C GLN A 134 3.35 -1.91 -13.32
N ILE A 135 2.92 -1.04 -12.39
CA ILE A 135 3.80 -0.14 -11.64
C ILE A 135 4.71 -0.96 -10.71
N GLU A 136 4.19 -1.98 -10.05
CA GLU A 136 4.97 -2.89 -9.22
C GLU A 136 6.04 -3.63 -10.04
N ASP A 137 5.69 -4.16 -11.20
CA ASP A 137 6.64 -4.81 -12.10
C ASP A 137 7.72 -3.84 -12.59
N LEU A 138 7.35 -2.59 -12.84
CA LEU A 138 8.27 -1.53 -13.22
C LEU A 138 9.22 -1.17 -12.07
N LEU A 139 8.72 -1.07 -10.83
CA LEU A 139 9.54 -0.87 -9.64
C LEU A 139 10.56 -2.00 -9.48
N ARG A 140 10.12 -3.26 -9.61
CA ARG A 140 11.01 -4.43 -9.53
C ARG A 140 12.14 -4.38 -10.57
N LYS A 141 11.82 -3.99 -11.81
CA LYS A 141 12.82 -3.82 -12.89
C LYS A 141 13.82 -2.71 -12.56
N ASN A 142 13.34 -1.57 -12.06
CA ASN A 142 14.21 -0.45 -11.66
C ASN A 142 15.16 -0.86 -10.55
N LEU A 143 14.66 -1.49 -9.50
CA LEU A 143 15.44 -1.92 -8.35
C LEU A 143 16.44 -3.02 -8.71
N ALA A 144 16.06 -3.95 -9.57
CA ALA A 144 16.98 -4.98 -10.07
C ALA A 144 18.19 -4.38 -10.83
N ARG A 145 17.98 -3.30 -11.61
CA ARG A 145 19.08 -2.55 -12.27
C ARG A 145 20.03 -1.90 -11.28
N LEU A 146 19.53 -1.57 -10.09
CA LEU A 146 20.31 -0.98 -8.99
C LEU A 146 20.91 -2.04 -8.05
N GLY A 147 20.74 -3.33 -8.35
CA GLY A 147 21.24 -4.43 -7.54
C GLY A 147 20.41 -4.75 -6.30
N VAL A 148 19.24 -4.14 -6.14
CA VAL A 148 18.32 -4.43 -5.04
C VAL A 148 17.49 -5.67 -5.42
N LYS A 149 17.55 -6.68 -4.57
CA LYS A 149 16.70 -7.88 -4.72
C LYS A 149 15.31 -7.54 -4.18
N ALA A 150 14.33 -7.49 -5.07
CA ALA A 150 12.94 -7.51 -4.63
C ALA A 150 12.65 -8.89 -4.00
N PRO A 151 11.75 -8.95 -2.99
CA PRO A 151 11.26 -10.22 -2.50
C PRO A 151 10.79 -11.04 -3.70
N GLN A 152 11.21 -12.28 -3.77
CA GLN A 152 10.62 -13.17 -4.75
C GLN A 152 9.12 -13.13 -4.48
N GLN A 153 8.32 -12.78 -5.50
CA GLN A 153 6.90 -13.10 -5.43
C GLN A 153 6.87 -14.57 -5.05
N GLN A 154 6.52 -14.88 -3.81
CA GLN A 154 6.08 -16.23 -3.53
C GLN A 154 5.03 -16.45 -4.60
N ARG A 155 5.33 -17.34 -5.58
CA ARG A 155 4.30 -17.88 -6.44
C ARG A 155 3.22 -18.21 -5.44
N GLN A 156 2.11 -17.48 -5.49
CA GLN A 156 0.94 -17.87 -4.73
C GLN A 156 0.87 -19.36 -4.93
N ALA A 157 1.03 -20.10 -3.85
CA ALA A 157 0.84 -21.53 -3.91
C ALA A 157 -0.46 -21.69 -4.70
N PRO A 158 -0.51 -22.56 -5.71
CA PRO A 158 -1.72 -22.75 -6.49
C PRO A 158 -2.85 -22.81 -5.46
N PRO A 159 -3.97 -22.10 -5.66
CA PRO A 159 -5.05 -22.09 -4.68
C PRO A 159 -5.25 -23.53 -4.25
N PRO A 160 -5.32 -23.83 -2.95
CA PRO A 160 -5.49 -25.20 -2.50
C PRO A 160 -6.61 -25.79 -3.35
N PRO A 161 -6.44 -27.00 -3.91
CA PRO A 161 -7.36 -27.54 -4.88
C PRO A 161 -8.76 -27.31 -4.32
N THR A 162 -9.63 -26.69 -5.11
CA THR A 162 -11.05 -26.57 -4.81
C THR A 162 -11.52 -27.98 -4.60
N THR A 163 -11.49 -28.43 -3.37
CA THR A 163 -12.19 -29.66 -2.97
C THR A 163 -13.63 -29.37 -3.21
N GLY A 164 -14.13 -29.96 -4.30
CA GLY A 164 -15.53 -29.99 -4.61
C GLY A 164 -16.28 -30.30 -3.32
N ILE A 165 -17.40 -29.64 -3.13
CA ILE A 165 -18.35 -29.90 -2.06
C ILE A 165 -18.76 -31.36 -2.18
N ASN A 166 -18.01 -32.24 -1.53
CA ASN A 166 -18.48 -33.59 -1.28
C ASN A 166 -19.44 -33.49 -0.08
N GLY A 167 -20.71 -33.77 -0.35
CA GLY A 167 -21.80 -33.73 0.63
C GLY A 167 -21.67 -34.76 1.75
N ASN A 168 -20.74 -34.54 2.65
CA ASN A 168 -20.70 -35.17 3.96
C ASN A 168 -20.47 -34.05 4.98
N GLY A 169 -21.43 -33.93 5.91
CA GLY A 169 -21.62 -32.89 6.92
C GLY A 169 -20.46 -32.66 7.89
N ASP A 170 -19.28 -32.40 7.42
CA ASP A 170 -18.14 -31.96 8.24
C ASP A 170 -18.22 -30.44 8.45
N LYS A 171 -18.09 -30.06 9.73
CA LYS A 171 -18.05 -28.65 10.17
C LYS A 171 -17.06 -27.86 9.34
N PRO A 172 -17.41 -26.64 8.92
CA PRO A 172 -16.50 -25.79 8.12
C PRO A 172 -15.17 -25.65 8.86
N GLN A 173 -14.05 -25.99 8.19
CA GLN A 173 -12.72 -25.76 8.73
C GLN A 173 -12.59 -24.28 9.06
N LEU A 174 -12.32 -24.01 10.32
CA LEU A 174 -12.02 -22.66 10.81
C LEU A 174 -10.92 -22.04 9.93
N TRP A 175 -11.12 -20.77 9.51
CA TRP A 175 -10.10 -20.01 8.79
C TRP A 175 -8.74 -20.18 9.46
N GLN A 176 -7.72 -20.51 8.71
CA GLN A 176 -6.37 -20.60 9.22
C GLN A 176 -5.48 -19.78 8.29
N GLY A 177 -5.07 -18.58 8.77
CA GLY A 177 -3.90 -17.95 8.22
C GLY A 177 -3.96 -16.53 7.71
N TRP A 178 -5.08 -15.78 7.78
CA TRP A 178 -5.02 -14.35 7.39
C TRP A 178 -4.15 -13.56 8.36
N GLN A 179 -3.15 -12.87 7.80
CA GLN A 179 -2.24 -12.02 8.55
C GLN A 179 -2.70 -10.54 8.54
N THR A 180 -3.48 -10.16 7.52
CA THR A 180 -3.90 -8.78 7.29
C THR A 180 -5.39 -8.68 6.98
N PRO A 181 -6.02 -7.51 7.26
CA PRO A 181 -7.39 -7.24 6.81
C PRO A 181 -7.58 -7.32 5.29
N ALA A 182 -6.52 -7.05 4.52
CA ALA A 182 -6.56 -7.12 3.06
C ALA A 182 -6.79 -8.56 2.58
N GLU A 183 -6.11 -9.54 3.17
CA GLU A 183 -6.29 -10.97 2.84
C GLU A 183 -7.70 -11.45 3.16
N ALA A 184 -8.26 -11.06 4.32
CA ALA A 184 -9.63 -11.41 4.69
C ALA A 184 -10.66 -10.86 3.70
N LYS A 185 -10.46 -9.64 3.22
CA LYS A 185 -11.35 -8.97 2.27
C LYS A 185 -11.22 -9.56 0.86
N ALA A 186 -9.98 -9.83 0.41
CA ALA A 186 -9.72 -10.50 -0.86
C ALA A 186 -10.40 -11.87 -0.92
N TRP A 187 -10.24 -12.67 0.14
CA TRP A 187 -10.93 -13.96 0.25
C TRP A 187 -12.45 -13.83 0.13
N ALA A 188 -13.07 -12.82 0.75
CA ALA A 188 -14.53 -12.62 0.68
C ALA A 188 -15.04 -12.32 -0.75
N VAL A 189 -14.19 -11.73 -1.59
CA VAL A 189 -14.47 -11.53 -3.03
C VAL A 189 -14.25 -12.82 -3.81
N GLU A 190 -13.14 -13.51 -3.58
CA GLU A 190 -12.78 -14.74 -4.27
C GLU A 190 -13.78 -15.86 -4.04
N CYS A 191 -14.30 -16.01 -2.82
CA CYS A 191 -15.33 -17.01 -2.51
C CYS A 191 -16.75 -16.61 -2.95
N GLY A 192 -16.93 -15.42 -3.50
CA GLY A 192 -18.22 -14.90 -3.97
C GLY A 192 -19.16 -14.37 -2.87
N ALA A 193 -18.70 -14.30 -1.62
CA ALA A 193 -19.48 -13.72 -0.53
C ALA A 193 -19.69 -12.20 -0.71
N CYS A 194 -18.73 -11.52 -1.36
CA CYS A 194 -18.83 -10.13 -1.76
C CYS A 194 -18.60 -10.01 -3.28
N LYS A 195 -19.35 -9.13 -3.93
CA LYS A 195 -19.29 -8.95 -5.40
C LYS A 195 -18.00 -8.26 -5.85
N ASN A 196 -17.42 -7.47 -4.96
CA ASN A 196 -16.20 -6.68 -5.22
C ASN A 196 -15.56 -6.24 -3.91
N GLU A 197 -14.38 -5.65 -4.02
CA GLU A 197 -13.59 -5.16 -2.89
C GLU A 197 -14.28 -4.06 -2.07
N TYR A 198 -15.07 -3.22 -2.71
CA TYR A 198 -15.84 -2.17 -2.03
C TYR A 198 -16.86 -2.76 -1.08
N GLU A 199 -17.61 -3.79 -1.50
CA GLU A 199 -18.57 -4.52 -0.65
C GLU A 199 -17.84 -5.25 0.48
N ALA A 200 -16.70 -5.87 0.22
CA ALA A 200 -15.87 -6.54 1.22
C ALA A 200 -15.33 -5.54 2.26
N ASN A 201 -14.85 -4.37 1.83
CA ASN A 201 -14.41 -3.28 2.71
C ASN A 201 -15.55 -2.77 3.60
N GLY A 202 -16.73 -2.55 3.03
CA GLY A 202 -17.91 -2.11 3.76
C GLY A 202 -18.35 -3.13 4.81
N SER A 203 -18.42 -4.41 4.44
CA SER A 203 -18.76 -5.52 5.31
C SER A 203 -17.78 -5.67 6.48
N PHE A 204 -16.48 -5.62 6.19
CA PHE A 204 -15.43 -5.71 7.21
C PHE A 204 -15.48 -4.52 8.17
N SER A 205 -15.55 -3.29 7.67
CA SER A 205 -15.60 -2.07 8.48
C SER A 205 -16.85 -2.02 9.37
N LYS A 206 -17.99 -2.47 8.85
CA LYS A 206 -19.25 -2.55 9.60
C LYS A 206 -19.13 -3.53 10.76
N LEU A 207 -18.61 -4.72 10.51
CA LEU A 207 -18.41 -5.74 11.54
C LEU A 207 -17.46 -5.26 12.63
N VAL A 208 -16.32 -4.67 12.27
CA VAL A 208 -15.36 -4.11 13.26
C VAL A 208 -16.01 -3.03 14.10
N LYS A 209 -16.84 -2.16 13.51
CA LYS A 209 -17.54 -1.10 14.22
C LYS A 209 -18.61 -1.64 15.18
N GLU A 210 -19.42 -2.59 14.74
CA GLU A 210 -20.58 -3.09 15.49
C GLU A 210 -20.18 -4.07 16.59
N GLN A 211 -19.20 -4.93 16.36
CA GLN A 211 -18.83 -6.01 17.31
C GLN A 211 -17.56 -5.72 18.11
N PHE A 212 -16.66 -4.86 17.61
CA PHE A 212 -15.34 -4.62 18.21
C PHE A 212 -15.06 -3.13 18.48
N GLY A 213 -16.10 -2.30 18.58
CA GLY A 213 -15.97 -0.90 18.96
C GLY A 213 -15.21 -0.01 17.97
N GLY A 214 -15.10 -0.44 16.71
CA GLY A 214 -14.49 0.35 15.63
C GLY A 214 -12.96 0.32 15.60
N ARG A 215 -12.30 -0.50 16.43
CA ARG A 215 -10.84 -0.57 16.50
C ARG A 215 -10.33 -1.99 16.28
N LEU A 216 -9.30 -2.09 15.46
CA LEU A 216 -8.54 -3.32 15.25
C LEU A 216 -7.24 -3.23 16.06
N HIS A 217 -7.06 -4.12 17.01
CA HIS A 217 -5.87 -4.22 17.86
C HIS A 217 -5.22 -5.60 17.68
N THR A 218 -3.93 -5.70 17.98
CA THR A 218 -3.17 -6.96 17.90
C THR A 218 -3.82 -8.07 18.75
N GLU A 219 -4.47 -7.69 19.86
CA GLU A 219 -5.11 -8.64 20.79
C GLU A 219 -6.45 -9.18 20.28
N ASN A 220 -7.20 -8.41 19.45
CA ASN A 220 -8.52 -8.80 18.96
C ASN A 220 -8.56 -9.17 17.48
N VAL A 221 -7.44 -9.06 16.78
CA VAL A 221 -7.38 -9.28 15.33
C VAL A 221 -7.85 -10.67 14.90
N LYS A 222 -7.51 -11.70 15.69
CA LYS A 222 -7.92 -13.08 15.41
C LYS A 222 -9.43 -13.27 15.56
N ASP A 223 -10.01 -12.64 16.58
CA ASP A 223 -11.45 -12.72 16.83
C ASP A 223 -12.24 -11.95 15.76
N VAL A 224 -11.70 -10.81 15.32
CA VAL A 224 -12.26 -10.04 14.18
C VAL A 224 -12.27 -10.88 12.91
N TYR A 225 -11.17 -11.57 12.59
CA TYR A 225 -11.11 -12.42 11.40
C TYR A 225 -12.03 -13.64 11.49
N ALA A 226 -12.12 -14.25 12.65
CA ALA A 226 -13.05 -15.36 12.89
C ALA A 226 -14.50 -14.92 12.72
N ALA A 227 -14.88 -13.78 13.29
CA ALA A 227 -16.21 -13.20 13.15
C ALA A 227 -16.52 -12.79 11.70
N PHE A 228 -15.55 -12.23 10.99
CA PHE A 228 -15.72 -11.87 9.58
C PHE A 228 -15.90 -13.11 8.70
N TYR A 229 -15.11 -14.14 8.92
CA TYR A 229 -15.25 -15.42 8.21
C TYR A 229 -16.66 -16.02 8.44
N ALA A 230 -17.09 -16.12 9.70
CA ALA A 230 -18.41 -16.67 10.04
C ALA A 230 -19.55 -15.87 9.38
N HIS A 231 -19.45 -14.53 9.37
CA HIS A 231 -20.43 -13.67 8.71
C HIS A 231 -20.50 -13.89 7.21
N GLN A 232 -19.35 -14.05 6.53
CA GLN A 232 -19.35 -14.29 5.09
C GLN A 232 -19.84 -15.71 4.74
N MET A 233 -19.54 -16.70 5.55
CA MET A 233 -20.04 -18.07 5.36
C MET A 233 -21.56 -18.15 5.53
N ASP A 234 -22.14 -17.46 6.52
CA ASP A 234 -23.60 -17.36 6.67
C ASP A 234 -24.26 -16.71 5.44
N LYS A 235 -23.62 -15.66 4.89
CA LYS A 235 -24.09 -15.00 3.67
C LYS A 235 -24.07 -15.94 2.46
N LEU A 236 -23.00 -16.74 2.29
CA LEU A 236 -22.89 -17.74 1.22
C LEU A 236 -23.94 -18.84 1.36
N SER A 237 -24.19 -19.35 2.57
CA SER A 237 -25.24 -20.32 2.84
C SER A 237 -26.63 -19.82 2.43
N LYS A 238 -26.96 -18.59 2.82
CA LYS A 238 -28.23 -17.94 2.43
C LYS A 238 -28.36 -17.73 0.93
N GLN A 239 -27.27 -17.40 0.25
CA GLN A 239 -27.25 -17.28 -1.22
C GLN A 239 -27.47 -18.64 -1.90
N ALA A 240 -26.87 -19.71 -1.38
CA ALA A 240 -27.07 -21.07 -1.89
C ALA A 240 -28.50 -21.57 -1.68
N GLU A 241 -29.09 -21.35 -0.51
CA GLU A 241 -30.48 -21.67 -0.21
C GLU A 241 -31.47 -20.91 -1.12
N ALA A 242 -31.21 -19.62 -1.36
CA ALA A 242 -32.04 -18.81 -2.27
C ALA A 242 -31.95 -19.30 -3.72
N ALA A 243 -30.79 -19.77 -4.16
CA ALA A 243 -30.57 -20.33 -5.48
C ALA A 243 -31.31 -21.66 -5.69
N VAL A 244 -31.37 -22.49 -4.64
CA VAL A 244 -32.11 -23.78 -4.67
C VAL A 244 -33.62 -23.54 -4.69
N ASN A 245 -34.11 -22.60 -3.88
CA ASN A 245 -35.54 -22.31 -3.77
C ASN A 245 -36.09 -21.46 -4.93
N GLY A 246 -35.22 -20.84 -5.75
CA GLY A 246 -35.60 -20.05 -6.93
C GLY A 246 -35.53 -20.79 -8.26
N ALA A 247 -35.20 -22.06 -8.29
CA ALA A 247 -35.21 -22.86 -9.51
C ALA A 247 -36.69 -23.16 -9.91
N PRO A 248 -37.12 -22.85 -11.15
CA PRO A 248 -38.46 -23.22 -11.58
C PRO A 248 -38.60 -24.74 -11.59
N GLU A 249 -39.72 -25.25 -11.00
CA GLU A 249 -40.11 -26.65 -11.11
C GLU A 249 -40.17 -27.02 -12.62
N MET A 250 -39.30 -27.96 -13.00
CA MET A 250 -39.43 -28.59 -14.33
C MET A 250 -40.68 -29.46 -14.29
N VAL A 251 -41.76 -29.00 -14.95
CA VAL A 251 -42.92 -29.80 -15.22
C VAL A 251 -42.52 -30.91 -16.20
N PRO A 252 -42.67 -32.19 -15.85
CA PRO A 252 -42.41 -33.27 -16.79
C PRO A 252 -43.48 -33.24 -17.88
N ALA A 253 -43.04 -33.37 -19.14
CA ALA A 253 -43.87 -33.50 -20.30
C ALA A 253 -44.57 -34.85 -20.37
#